data_42f7eb1f44eb93a899379dfb92434829
#
_entry.id   42f7eb1f44eb93a899379dfb92434829
#
_cell.length_a   1.000
_cell.length_b   1.000
_cell.length_c   1.000
_cell.angle_alpha   90.00
_cell.angle_beta   90.00
_cell.angle_gamma   90.00
#
_symmetry.space_group_name_H-M   'P 1'
#
loop_
_entity.id
_entity.type
_entity.pdbx_description
1 polymer ?
#
loop_
_entity_poly.entity_id
_entity_poly.type
_entity_poly.pdbx_seq_one_letter_code
_entity_poly.pdbx_strand_id
1 'polypeptide(L)'
;MPTTAAGFSSNFSDALSSVWHFIVIGGWAMVPILLCSFILVAVLFWKASELTTEKIMPGNLVRQLDDLASQPSAVSFKALQQNIAHDTSPLARICQTAFSNTHTTHAAALRATETAGREEVSRMERGIGVLELIFTVSPMLGLIGTVGGLVTIFANFGGDTKNADQAPRIAAGISEAMNATIAGLAVAVPAVIAHSWFSRRTETASLRMSSIINRALDSVWRGTPES
;
A
#
# COMPACT_ATOMS: atom_id res chain seq x y z
N MET A 1 36.47 -25.41 10.98
CA MET A 1 35.23 -25.39 10.18
C MET A 1 34.98 -23.98 9.68
N PRO A 2 35.28 -23.67 8.42
CA PRO A 2 34.74 -22.46 7.78
C PRO A 2 34.25 -22.82 6.36
N THR A 3 32.99 -23.33 6.23
CA THR A 3 32.46 -23.74 4.92
C THR A 3 31.05 -23.22 4.61
N THR A 4 30.50 -22.36 5.45
CA THR A 4 29.10 -21.85 5.25
C THR A 4 29.00 -20.49 4.55
N ALA A 5 30.05 -19.67 4.55
CA ALA A 5 30.01 -18.35 3.92
C ALA A 5 30.25 -18.35 2.40
N ALA A 6 31.06 -19.28 1.91
CA ALA A 6 31.37 -19.37 0.48
C ALA A 6 30.22 -19.95 -0.37
N GLY A 7 29.38 -20.82 0.21
CA GLY A 7 28.20 -21.38 -0.44
C GLY A 7 27.04 -20.39 -0.59
N PHE A 8 26.92 -19.43 0.33
CA PHE A 8 25.88 -18.41 0.26
C PHE A 8 26.15 -17.35 -0.82
N SER A 9 27.43 -16.97 -0.99
CA SER A 9 27.83 -15.98 -2.01
C SER A 9 27.75 -16.54 -3.43
N SER A 10 28.09 -17.82 -3.65
CA SER A 10 27.96 -18.46 -4.97
C SER A 10 26.48 -18.63 -5.36
N ASN A 11 25.62 -19.08 -4.44
CA ASN A 11 24.19 -19.21 -4.70
C ASN A 11 23.51 -17.87 -4.97
N PHE A 12 23.98 -16.77 -4.34
CA PHE A 12 23.45 -15.44 -4.58
C PHE A 12 23.87 -14.86 -5.94
N SER A 13 25.13 -15.07 -6.35
CA SER A 13 25.61 -14.66 -7.68
C SER A 13 24.93 -15.44 -8.80
N ASP A 14 24.70 -16.75 -8.60
CA ASP A 14 24.01 -17.61 -9.56
C ASP A 14 22.52 -17.24 -9.69
N ALA A 15 21.87 -16.87 -8.56
CA ALA A 15 20.51 -16.35 -8.59
C ALA A 15 20.42 -15.01 -9.32
N LEU A 16 21.35 -14.09 -9.09
CA LEU A 16 21.43 -12.80 -9.79
C LEU A 16 21.66 -12.97 -11.29
N SER A 17 22.56 -13.86 -11.69
CA SER A 17 22.82 -14.15 -13.10
C SER A 17 21.60 -14.77 -13.80
N SER A 18 20.88 -15.65 -13.11
CA SER A 18 19.64 -16.26 -13.61
C SER A 18 18.52 -15.21 -13.78
N VAL A 19 18.35 -14.30 -12.82
CA VAL A 19 17.40 -13.18 -12.92
C VAL A 19 17.78 -12.25 -14.06
N TRP A 20 19.07 -11.91 -14.20
CA TRP A 20 19.54 -11.07 -15.30
C TRP A 20 19.28 -11.71 -16.66
N HIS A 21 19.57 -13.00 -16.80
CA HIS A 21 19.32 -13.76 -18.03
C HIS A 21 17.82 -13.82 -18.35
N PHE A 22 16.96 -14.01 -17.32
CA PHE A 22 15.51 -13.97 -17.46
C PHE A 22 14.99 -12.61 -17.94
N ILE A 23 15.57 -11.51 -17.43
CA ILE A 23 15.22 -10.14 -17.85
C ILE A 23 15.62 -9.89 -19.31
N VAL A 24 16.82 -10.31 -19.68
CA VAL A 24 17.33 -10.10 -21.05
C VAL A 24 16.54 -10.90 -22.10
N ILE A 25 16.13 -12.13 -21.75
CA ILE A 25 15.32 -12.97 -22.63
C ILE A 25 13.87 -12.46 -22.78
N GLY A 26 13.32 -11.78 -21.78
CA GLY A 26 11.92 -11.33 -21.79
C GLY A 26 11.62 -10.12 -22.69
N GLY A 27 12.61 -9.60 -23.42
CA GLY A 27 12.46 -8.57 -24.44
C GLY A 27 12.04 -7.18 -23.92
N TRP A 28 11.56 -6.33 -24.81
CA TRP A 28 11.23 -4.94 -24.50
C TRP A 28 10.09 -4.78 -23.46
N ALA A 29 9.17 -5.75 -23.38
CA ALA A 29 8.06 -5.74 -22.42
C ALA A 29 8.55 -5.84 -20.95
N MET A 30 9.78 -6.34 -20.72
CA MET A 30 10.36 -6.40 -19.38
C MET A 30 10.64 -5.03 -18.79
N VAL A 31 10.93 -4.01 -19.60
CA VAL A 31 11.27 -2.66 -19.09
C VAL A 31 10.14 -2.06 -18.27
N PRO A 32 8.89 -1.95 -18.78
CA PRO A 32 7.78 -1.43 -17.98
C PRO A 32 7.40 -2.34 -16.80
N ILE A 33 7.56 -3.67 -16.91
CA ILE A 33 7.30 -4.59 -15.80
C ILE A 33 8.32 -4.37 -14.67
N LEU A 34 9.60 -4.18 -14.99
CA LEU A 34 10.64 -3.85 -14.00
C LEU A 34 10.37 -2.51 -13.33
N LEU A 35 9.90 -1.51 -14.09
CA LEU A 35 9.50 -0.23 -13.51
C LEU A 35 8.35 -0.41 -12.51
N CYS A 36 7.33 -1.20 -12.85
CA CYS A 36 6.25 -1.55 -11.93
C CYS A 36 6.76 -2.27 -10.68
N SER A 37 7.71 -3.20 -10.83
CA SER A 37 8.33 -3.91 -9.72
C SER A 37 9.10 -2.96 -8.78
N PHE A 38 9.84 -2.01 -9.34
CA PHE A 38 10.57 -1.02 -8.54
C PHE A 38 9.61 -0.10 -7.77
N ILE A 39 8.56 0.39 -8.43
CA ILE A 39 7.52 1.21 -7.77
C ILE A 39 6.81 0.41 -6.69
N LEU A 40 6.48 -0.87 -6.94
CA LEU A 40 5.88 -1.76 -5.96
C LEU A 40 6.72 -1.83 -4.68
N VAL A 41 8.01 -2.13 -4.81
CA VAL A 41 8.92 -2.24 -3.66
C VAL A 41 9.00 -0.90 -2.91
N ALA A 42 9.15 0.23 -3.63
CA ALA A 42 9.20 1.55 -3.03
C ALA A 42 7.92 1.88 -2.22
N VAL A 43 6.75 1.60 -2.80
CA VAL A 43 5.44 1.83 -2.13
C VAL A 43 5.26 0.91 -0.94
N LEU A 44 5.68 -0.36 -1.02
CA LEU A 44 5.65 -1.31 0.09
C LEU A 44 6.44 -0.79 1.30
N PHE A 45 7.69 -0.38 1.10
CA PHE A 45 8.52 0.15 2.17
C PHE A 45 7.96 1.44 2.76
N TRP A 46 7.51 2.36 1.92
CA TRP A 46 6.92 3.60 2.37
C TRP A 46 5.65 3.35 3.21
N LYS A 47 4.71 2.55 2.69
CA LYS A 47 3.44 2.27 3.39
C LYS A 47 3.61 1.42 4.64
N ALA A 48 4.52 0.47 4.65
CA ALA A 48 4.84 -0.29 5.85
C ALA A 48 5.36 0.61 6.99
N SER A 49 6.13 1.63 6.65
CA SER A 49 6.65 2.62 7.61
C SER A 49 5.58 3.62 8.08
N GLU A 50 4.63 4.00 7.21
CA GLU A 50 3.58 4.99 7.49
C GLU A 50 2.44 4.39 8.32
N LEU A 51 1.93 3.22 7.92
CA LEU A 51 0.77 2.56 8.51
C LEU A 51 1.12 1.75 9.78
N THR A 52 2.11 2.19 10.57
CA THR A 52 2.38 1.60 11.87
C THR A 52 1.31 2.05 12.87
N THR A 53 0.78 1.12 13.66
CA THR A 53 -0.31 1.38 14.62
C THR A 53 0.02 2.53 15.57
N GLU A 54 1.25 2.62 16.05
CA GLU A 54 1.71 3.69 16.94
C GLU A 54 1.71 5.07 16.29
N LYS A 55 1.94 5.13 14.95
CA LYS A 55 1.90 6.40 14.20
C LYS A 55 0.47 6.86 13.92
N ILE A 56 -0.47 5.94 13.75
CA ILE A 56 -1.88 6.26 13.48
C ILE A 56 -2.62 6.58 14.78
N MET A 57 -2.43 5.75 15.79
CA MET A 57 -3.11 5.83 17.09
C MET A 57 -2.08 5.66 18.21
N PRO A 58 -1.43 6.74 18.66
CA PRO A 58 -0.54 6.70 19.80
C PRO A 58 -1.25 6.19 21.06
N GLY A 59 -0.67 5.20 21.73
CA GLY A 59 -1.32 4.53 22.86
C GLY A 59 -1.62 5.46 24.06
N ASN A 60 -0.84 6.53 24.23
CA ASN A 60 -1.08 7.56 25.23
C ASN A 60 -2.37 8.34 24.92
N LEU A 61 -2.60 8.71 23.65
CA LEU A 61 -3.80 9.45 23.23
C LEU A 61 -5.06 8.58 23.32
N VAL A 62 -4.96 7.30 22.94
CA VAL A 62 -6.06 6.34 23.09
C VAL A 62 -6.48 6.20 24.56
N ARG A 63 -5.54 6.06 25.48
CA ARG A 63 -5.84 5.98 26.94
C ARG A 63 -6.51 7.24 27.44
N GLN A 64 -6.03 8.41 27.07
CA GLN A 64 -6.64 9.68 27.49
C GLN A 64 -8.08 9.85 26.96
N LEU A 65 -8.36 9.39 25.74
CA LEU A 65 -9.71 9.39 25.19
C LEU A 65 -10.62 8.38 25.92
N ASP A 66 -10.11 7.20 26.26
CA ASP A 66 -10.87 6.20 27.04
C ASP A 66 -11.11 6.67 28.48
N ASP A 67 -10.14 7.35 29.11
CA ASP A 67 -10.29 7.97 30.42
C ASP A 67 -11.34 9.09 30.40
N LEU A 68 -11.33 9.94 29.35
CA LEU A 68 -12.32 10.98 29.16
C LEU A 68 -13.71 10.40 28.89
N ALA A 69 -13.80 9.29 28.16
CA ALA A 69 -15.08 8.62 27.89
C ALA A 69 -15.68 7.99 29.16
N SER A 70 -14.85 7.48 30.07
CA SER A 70 -15.30 6.83 31.31
C SER A 70 -15.54 7.80 32.46
N GLN A 71 -14.71 8.85 32.58
CA GLN A 71 -14.81 9.87 33.65
C GLN A 71 -14.56 11.26 33.08
N PRO A 72 -15.60 11.91 32.54
CA PRO A 72 -15.46 13.25 31.98
C PRO A 72 -15.13 14.26 33.10
N SER A 73 -13.91 14.82 33.04
CA SER A 73 -13.48 15.86 33.97
C SER A 73 -12.82 17.01 33.18
N ALA A 74 -12.96 18.24 33.70
CA ALA A 74 -12.33 19.40 33.10
C ALA A 74 -10.78 19.28 33.06
N VAL A 75 -10.20 18.55 34.01
CA VAL A 75 -8.75 18.30 34.07
C VAL A 75 -8.33 17.32 32.96
N SER A 76 -9.06 16.22 32.75
CA SER A 76 -8.81 15.24 31.70
C SER A 76 -8.97 15.87 30.31
N PHE A 77 -9.98 16.71 30.12
CA PHE A 77 -10.22 17.43 28.86
C PHE A 77 -9.08 18.40 28.55
N LYS A 78 -8.61 19.19 29.52
CA LYS A 78 -7.52 20.13 29.33
C LYS A 78 -6.19 19.44 29.03
N ALA A 79 -5.92 18.32 29.70
CA ALA A 79 -4.73 17.48 29.43
C ALA A 79 -4.77 16.89 28.02
N LEU A 80 -5.92 16.38 27.59
CA LEU A 80 -6.12 15.90 26.23
C LEU A 80 -5.86 17.02 25.20
N GLN A 81 -6.43 18.20 25.42
CA GLN A 81 -6.30 19.34 24.49
C GLN A 81 -4.84 19.80 24.34
N GLN A 82 -4.04 19.77 25.40
CA GLN A 82 -2.61 20.08 25.33
C GLN A 82 -1.85 19.02 24.52
N ASN A 83 -2.12 17.74 24.73
CA ASN A 83 -1.45 16.66 24.01
C ASN A 83 -1.81 16.62 22.52
N ILE A 84 -3.07 16.84 22.18
CA ILE A 84 -3.54 16.90 20.80
C ILE A 84 -2.84 18.04 20.02
N ALA A 85 -2.60 19.17 20.66
CA ALA A 85 -1.99 20.34 20.00
C ALA A 85 -0.56 20.07 19.50
N HIS A 86 0.18 19.14 20.11
CA HIS A 86 1.55 18.81 19.76
C HIS A 86 1.68 17.50 18.97
N ASP A 87 0.61 16.74 18.81
CA ASP A 87 0.61 15.46 18.11
C ASP A 87 0.10 15.62 16.67
N THR A 88 0.86 15.05 15.72
CA THR A 88 0.55 15.09 14.29
C THR A 88 -0.08 13.81 13.77
N SER A 89 -0.43 12.87 14.66
CA SER A 89 -1.06 11.62 14.28
C SER A 89 -2.44 11.82 13.66
N PRO A 90 -2.93 10.92 12.80
CA PRO A 90 -4.28 10.96 12.26
C PRO A 90 -5.36 11.07 13.35
N LEU A 91 -5.22 10.31 14.44
CA LEU A 91 -6.13 10.37 15.58
C LEU A 91 -6.16 11.76 16.21
N ALA A 92 -4.98 12.38 16.42
CA ALA A 92 -4.89 13.73 17.01
C ALA A 92 -5.57 14.79 16.13
N ARG A 93 -5.38 14.74 14.81
CA ARG A 93 -6.02 15.68 13.87
C ARG A 93 -7.54 15.58 13.88
N ILE A 94 -8.08 14.37 13.93
CA ILE A 94 -9.54 14.20 14.07
C ILE A 94 -10.00 14.73 15.42
N CYS A 95 -9.28 14.46 16.51
CA CYS A 95 -9.60 14.98 17.84
C CYS A 95 -9.55 16.51 17.91
N GLN A 96 -8.58 17.16 17.25
CA GLN A 96 -8.51 18.63 17.17
C GLN A 96 -9.79 19.20 16.57
N THR A 97 -10.34 18.55 15.53
CA THR A 97 -11.63 18.97 14.94
C THR A 97 -12.79 18.64 15.86
N ALA A 98 -12.84 17.43 16.43
CA ALA A 98 -13.92 16.97 17.29
C ALA A 98 -14.11 17.84 18.55
N PHE A 99 -13.01 18.23 19.18
CA PHE A 99 -13.00 19.00 20.43
C PHE A 99 -12.71 20.50 20.22
N SER A 100 -12.94 21.01 19.00
CA SER A 100 -12.81 22.43 18.72
C SER A 100 -13.92 23.23 19.42
N ASN A 101 -13.53 24.36 20.02
CA ASN A 101 -14.46 25.28 20.68
C ASN A 101 -15.41 26.01 19.70
N THR A 102 -15.29 25.77 18.40
CA THR A 102 -16.15 26.38 17.38
C THR A 102 -17.51 25.69 17.23
N HIS A 103 -17.67 24.49 17.77
CA HIS A 103 -18.91 23.74 17.67
C HIS A 103 -19.92 24.17 18.73
N THR A 104 -21.07 24.64 18.30
CA THR A 104 -22.18 25.10 19.19
C THR A 104 -23.13 23.99 19.56
N THR A 105 -23.14 22.86 18.83
CA THR A 105 -24.04 21.71 19.07
C THR A 105 -23.28 20.39 18.91
N HIS A 106 -23.71 19.37 19.65
CA HIS A 106 -23.20 18.00 19.52
C HIS A 106 -23.28 17.48 18.09
N ALA A 107 -24.41 17.73 17.40
CA ALA A 107 -24.59 17.31 16.01
C ALA A 107 -23.59 18.00 15.06
N ALA A 108 -23.22 19.26 15.31
CA ALA A 108 -22.20 19.95 14.50
C ALA A 108 -20.80 19.37 14.74
N ALA A 109 -20.45 19.09 16.00
CA ALA A 109 -19.18 18.45 16.34
C ALA A 109 -19.06 17.06 15.72
N LEU A 110 -20.12 16.25 15.75
CA LEU A 110 -20.16 14.91 15.17
C LEU A 110 -19.94 14.96 13.64
N ARG A 111 -20.65 15.82 12.93
CA ARG A 111 -20.48 16.00 11.47
C ARG A 111 -19.07 16.46 11.09
N ALA A 112 -18.53 17.40 11.85
CA ALA A 112 -17.16 17.87 11.62
C ALA A 112 -16.13 16.75 11.85
N THR A 113 -16.32 15.94 12.89
CA THR A 113 -15.51 14.76 13.19
C THR A 113 -15.56 13.72 12.09
N GLU A 114 -16.75 13.41 11.57
CA GLU A 114 -16.92 12.49 10.44
C GLU A 114 -16.21 13.00 9.18
N THR A 115 -16.30 14.29 8.90
CA THR A 115 -15.60 14.90 7.74
C THR A 115 -14.09 14.81 7.90
N ALA A 116 -13.56 15.19 9.06
CA ALA A 116 -12.14 15.07 9.38
C ALA A 116 -11.67 13.60 9.32
N GLY A 117 -12.50 12.67 9.79
CA GLY A 117 -12.22 11.23 9.70
C GLY A 117 -12.09 10.75 8.26
N ARG A 118 -13.01 11.16 7.39
CA ARG A 118 -12.94 10.81 5.95
C ARG A 118 -11.70 11.40 5.26
N GLU A 119 -11.31 12.62 5.61
CA GLU A 119 -10.08 13.24 5.08
C GLU A 119 -8.83 12.46 5.51
N GLU A 120 -8.75 12.06 6.77
CA GLU A 120 -7.61 11.28 7.26
C GLU A 120 -7.54 9.88 6.64
N VAL A 121 -8.68 9.22 6.44
CA VAL A 121 -8.76 7.94 5.71
C VAL A 121 -8.26 8.13 4.28
N SER A 122 -8.74 9.15 3.57
CA SER A 122 -8.29 9.46 2.21
C SER A 122 -6.78 9.75 2.15
N ARG A 123 -6.21 10.37 3.19
CA ARG A 123 -4.75 10.55 3.31
C ARG A 123 -4.02 9.22 3.51
N MET A 124 -4.53 8.34 4.37
CA MET A 124 -3.96 7.02 4.60
C MET A 124 -4.05 6.11 3.36
N GLU A 125 -5.08 6.27 2.53
CA GLU A 125 -5.27 5.54 1.29
C GLU A 125 -4.36 6.00 0.14
N ARG A 126 -3.77 7.20 0.24
CA ARG A 126 -2.81 7.66 -0.76
C ARG A 126 -1.65 6.68 -0.89
N GLY A 127 -1.34 6.30 -2.12
CA GLY A 127 -0.33 5.29 -2.46
C GLY A 127 -0.85 3.84 -2.45
N ILE A 128 -1.96 3.51 -1.75
CA ILE A 128 -2.59 2.19 -1.87
C ILE A 128 -3.17 2.02 -3.28
N GLY A 129 -3.76 3.08 -3.85
CA GLY A 129 -4.24 3.09 -5.24
C GLY A 129 -3.14 2.83 -6.28
N VAL A 130 -1.87 3.15 -5.97
CA VAL A 130 -0.74 2.80 -6.86
C VAL A 130 -0.54 1.28 -6.91
N LEU A 131 -0.73 0.57 -5.80
CA LEU A 131 -0.66 -0.90 -5.77
C LEU A 131 -1.79 -1.51 -6.62
N GLU A 132 -3.00 -0.92 -6.58
CA GLU A 132 -4.12 -1.30 -7.42
C GLU A 132 -3.78 -1.17 -8.90
N LEU A 133 -3.20 -0.06 -9.29
CA LEU A 133 -2.75 0.17 -10.66
C LEU A 133 -1.69 -0.83 -11.09
N ILE A 134 -0.72 -1.15 -10.22
CA ILE A 134 0.34 -2.11 -10.50
C ILE A 134 -0.23 -3.52 -10.71
N PHE A 135 -1.09 -4.04 -9.81
CA PHE A 135 -1.61 -5.39 -9.98
C PHE A 135 -2.56 -5.53 -11.18
N THR A 136 -3.16 -4.45 -11.63
CA THR A 136 -4.00 -4.42 -12.83
C THR A 136 -3.16 -4.34 -14.10
N VAL A 137 -2.16 -3.44 -14.13
CA VAL A 137 -1.38 -3.15 -15.34
C VAL A 137 -0.28 -4.18 -15.59
N SER A 138 0.36 -4.73 -14.55
CA SER A 138 1.50 -5.64 -14.73
C SER A 138 1.14 -6.92 -15.52
N PRO A 139 -0.01 -7.60 -15.29
CA PRO A 139 -0.41 -8.73 -16.13
C PRO A 139 -0.73 -8.34 -17.56
N MET A 140 -1.31 -7.14 -17.78
CA MET A 140 -1.59 -6.63 -19.12
C MET A 140 -0.29 -6.37 -19.88
N LEU A 141 0.74 -5.83 -19.21
CA LEU A 141 2.07 -5.66 -19.80
C LEU A 141 2.70 -7.01 -20.17
N GLY A 142 2.54 -8.03 -19.32
CA GLY A 142 2.96 -9.39 -19.63
C GLY A 142 2.24 -9.96 -20.84
N LEU A 143 0.92 -9.74 -20.97
CA LEU A 143 0.15 -10.16 -22.14
C LEU A 143 0.59 -9.42 -23.42
N ILE A 144 0.84 -8.13 -23.35
CA ILE A 144 1.41 -7.37 -24.46
C ILE A 144 2.75 -7.96 -24.90
N GLY A 145 3.58 -8.38 -23.94
CA GLY A 145 4.84 -9.08 -24.24
C GLY A 145 4.63 -10.39 -25.01
N THR A 146 3.60 -11.20 -24.66
CA THR A 146 3.30 -12.43 -25.41
C THR A 146 2.82 -12.13 -26.82
N VAL A 147 1.92 -11.17 -26.99
CA VAL A 147 1.42 -10.78 -28.33
C VAL A 147 2.59 -10.24 -29.18
N GLY A 148 3.46 -9.40 -28.61
CA GLY A 148 4.64 -8.87 -29.28
C GLY A 148 5.62 -9.97 -29.72
N GLY A 149 5.90 -10.94 -28.85
CA GLY A 149 6.73 -12.10 -29.16
C GLY A 149 6.16 -12.94 -30.31
N LEU A 150 4.84 -13.20 -30.29
CA LEU A 150 4.17 -13.93 -31.37
C LEU A 150 4.20 -13.15 -32.69
N VAL A 151 3.95 -11.84 -32.68
CA VAL A 151 4.06 -10.99 -33.87
C VAL A 151 5.45 -11.05 -34.46
N THR A 152 6.50 -11.01 -33.63
CA THR A 152 7.89 -11.13 -34.09
C THR A 152 8.16 -12.49 -34.75
N ILE A 153 7.62 -13.58 -34.20
CA ILE A 153 7.73 -14.91 -34.80
C ILE A 153 7.09 -14.91 -36.17
N PHE A 154 5.83 -14.47 -36.30
CA PHE A 154 5.11 -14.49 -37.56
C PHE A 154 5.69 -13.54 -38.61
N ALA A 155 6.20 -12.39 -38.24
CA ALA A 155 6.89 -11.47 -39.13
C ALA A 155 8.11 -12.11 -39.82
N ASN A 156 8.81 -12.99 -39.08
CA ASN A 156 9.99 -13.70 -39.59
C ASN A 156 9.63 -14.92 -40.47
N PHE A 157 8.37 -15.40 -40.45
CA PHE A 157 7.91 -16.50 -41.32
C PHE A 157 7.74 -16.13 -42.78
N GLY A 158 7.64 -14.83 -43.10
CA GLY A 158 7.46 -14.35 -44.49
C GLY A 158 8.72 -14.33 -45.35
N GLY A 159 9.88 -14.68 -44.79
CA GLY A 159 11.17 -14.78 -45.48
C GLY A 159 11.46 -16.20 -45.92
N ASP A 160 12.40 -16.36 -46.85
CA ASP A 160 12.79 -17.60 -47.56
C ASP A 160 12.79 -18.87 -46.66
N THR A 161 11.92 -19.80 -46.98
CA THR A 161 11.53 -20.99 -46.23
C THR A 161 12.55 -22.13 -46.18
N LYS A 162 13.80 -21.91 -46.54
CA LYS A 162 14.79 -23.00 -46.74
C LYS A 162 15.84 -23.19 -45.63
N ASN A 163 15.72 -22.46 -44.51
CA ASN A 163 16.75 -22.54 -43.47
C ASN A 163 16.34 -23.46 -42.30
N ALA A 164 17.17 -24.42 -41.97
CA ALA A 164 17.02 -25.36 -40.83
C ALA A 164 16.97 -24.64 -39.46
N ASP A 165 17.27 -23.35 -39.41
CA ASP A 165 17.32 -22.54 -38.18
C ASP A 165 16.00 -21.92 -37.74
N GLN A 166 14.85 -22.27 -38.39
CA GLN A 166 13.56 -21.69 -38.04
C GLN A 166 13.02 -22.20 -36.68
N ALA A 167 13.19 -23.48 -36.40
CA ALA A 167 12.69 -24.08 -35.15
C ALA A 167 13.30 -23.46 -33.86
N PRO A 168 14.62 -23.20 -33.80
CA PRO A 168 15.23 -22.51 -32.66
C PRO A 168 14.73 -21.07 -32.47
N ARG A 169 14.49 -20.34 -33.56
CA ARG A 169 13.98 -18.96 -33.53
C ARG A 169 12.55 -18.89 -33.03
N ILE A 170 11.71 -19.83 -33.44
CA ILE A 170 10.33 -19.96 -32.95
C ILE A 170 10.34 -20.28 -31.44
N ALA A 171 11.16 -21.24 -31.03
CA ALA A 171 11.30 -21.61 -29.63
C ALA A 171 11.77 -20.44 -28.76
N ALA A 172 12.73 -19.64 -29.24
CA ALA A 172 13.22 -18.45 -28.58
C ALA A 172 12.12 -17.39 -28.40
N GLY A 173 11.34 -17.08 -29.46
CA GLY A 173 10.28 -16.11 -29.40
C GLY A 173 9.10 -16.56 -28.48
N ILE A 174 8.79 -17.86 -28.47
CA ILE A 174 7.79 -18.41 -27.54
C ILE A 174 8.31 -18.28 -26.09
N SER A 175 9.59 -18.59 -25.85
CA SER A 175 10.22 -18.44 -24.53
C SER A 175 10.19 -16.99 -24.06
N GLU A 176 10.53 -16.04 -24.92
CA GLU A 176 10.44 -14.60 -24.65
C GLU A 176 9.04 -14.20 -24.23
N ALA A 177 8.04 -14.60 -25.02
CA ALA A 177 6.64 -14.33 -24.74
C ALA A 177 6.21 -14.88 -23.37
N MET A 178 6.49 -16.14 -23.08
CA MET A 178 6.14 -16.77 -21.81
C MET A 178 6.81 -16.08 -20.61
N ASN A 179 8.08 -15.70 -20.74
CA ASN A 179 8.81 -15.03 -19.67
C ASN A 179 8.21 -13.65 -19.32
N ALA A 180 7.74 -12.89 -20.31
CA ALA A 180 7.08 -11.62 -20.07
C ALA A 180 5.78 -11.80 -19.24
N THR A 181 4.98 -12.83 -19.54
CA THR A 181 3.76 -13.11 -18.78
C THR A 181 4.06 -13.56 -17.35
N ILE A 182 5.03 -14.44 -17.16
CA ILE A 182 5.46 -14.89 -15.83
C ILE A 182 5.93 -13.69 -15.01
N ALA A 183 6.74 -12.80 -15.59
CA ALA A 183 7.21 -11.59 -14.92
C ALA A 183 6.06 -10.67 -14.51
N GLY A 184 5.10 -10.41 -15.40
CA GLY A 184 3.93 -9.58 -15.13
C GLY A 184 3.10 -10.13 -13.96
N LEU A 185 2.86 -11.45 -13.94
CA LEU A 185 2.15 -12.12 -12.84
C LEU A 185 2.96 -12.13 -11.54
N ALA A 186 4.28 -12.31 -11.61
CA ALA A 186 5.16 -12.29 -10.44
C ALA A 186 5.17 -10.92 -9.74
N VAL A 187 4.95 -9.83 -10.47
CA VAL A 187 4.78 -8.49 -9.89
C VAL A 187 3.35 -8.27 -9.39
N ALA A 188 2.35 -8.76 -10.10
CA ALA A 188 0.95 -8.53 -9.75
C ALA A 188 0.53 -9.23 -8.44
N VAL A 189 0.99 -10.47 -8.21
CA VAL A 189 0.59 -11.25 -7.03
C VAL A 189 0.98 -10.55 -5.71
N PRO A 190 2.25 -10.16 -5.47
CA PRO A 190 2.57 -9.43 -4.25
C PRO A 190 1.90 -8.04 -4.18
N ALA A 191 1.63 -7.39 -5.31
CA ALA A 191 0.93 -6.10 -5.34
C ALA A 191 -0.52 -6.22 -4.84
N VAL A 192 -1.28 -7.24 -5.28
CA VAL A 192 -2.67 -7.45 -4.83
C VAL A 192 -2.74 -7.87 -3.35
N ILE A 193 -1.77 -8.67 -2.89
CA ILE A 193 -1.69 -9.06 -1.48
C ILE A 193 -1.42 -7.82 -0.62
N ALA A 194 -0.46 -7.01 -1.00
CA ALA A 194 -0.11 -5.78 -0.30
C ALA A 194 -1.27 -4.77 -0.30
N HIS A 195 -1.93 -4.55 -1.45
CA HIS A 195 -3.11 -3.72 -1.56
C HIS A 195 -4.20 -4.15 -0.58
N SER A 196 -4.56 -5.43 -0.58
CA SER A 196 -5.59 -5.97 0.31
C SER A 196 -5.22 -5.82 1.78
N TRP A 197 -3.95 -6.03 2.13
CA TRP A 197 -3.48 -5.92 3.51
C TRP A 197 -3.49 -4.47 4.02
N PHE A 198 -2.98 -3.52 3.22
CA PHE A 198 -2.98 -2.10 3.59
C PHE A 198 -4.39 -1.51 3.65
N SER A 199 -5.26 -1.85 2.71
CA SER A 199 -6.67 -1.42 2.69
C SER A 199 -7.41 -1.87 3.95
N ARG A 200 -7.30 -3.15 4.31
CA ARG A 200 -7.90 -3.67 5.55
C ARG A 200 -7.34 -3.00 6.80
N ARG A 201 -6.05 -2.70 6.82
CA ARG A 201 -5.42 -2.02 7.95
C ARG A 201 -5.92 -0.59 8.11
N THR A 202 -6.08 0.15 7.01
CA THR A 202 -6.64 1.50 7.00
C THR A 202 -8.10 1.50 7.45
N GLU A 203 -8.91 0.58 6.93
CA GLU A 203 -10.31 0.41 7.33
C GLU A 203 -10.46 0.11 8.83
N THR A 204 -9.69 -0.86 9.35
CA THR A 204 -9.70 -1.20 10.77
C THR A 204 -9.28 -0.03 11.65
N ALA A 205 -8.26 0.73 11.24
CA ALA A 205 -7.82 1.92 11.96
C ALA A 205 -8.90 2.99 11.97
N SER A 206 -9.57 3.25 10.84
CA SER A 206 -10.67 4.18 10.70
C SER A 206 -11.82 3.86 11.65
N LEU A 207 -12.28 2.62 11.65
CA LEU A 207 -13.37 2.16 12.53
C LEU A 207 -13.02 2.32 14.02
N ARG A 208 -11.78 2.00 14.41
CA ARG A 208 -11.31 2.17 15.79
C ARG A 208 -11.25 3.64 16.19
N MET A 209 -10.68 4.50 15.35
CA MET A 209 -10.60 5.94 15.61
C MET A 209 -12.00 6.53 15.79
N SER A 210 -12.92 6.24 14.88
CA SER A 210 -14.30 6.69 14.94
C SER A 210 -14.99 6.24 16.22
N SER A 211 -14.86 4.97 16.61
CA SER A 211 -15.47 4.42 17.84
C SER A 211 -14.95 5.10 19.11
N ILE A 212 -13.63 5.32 19.21
CA ILE A 212 -13.01 5.93 20.40
C ILE A 212 -13.42 7.40 20.52
N ILE A 213 -13.35 8.14 19.40
CA ILE A 213 -13.67 9.57 19.40
C ILE A 213 -15.13 9.82 19.69
N ASN A 214 -16.04 9.04 19.09
CA ASN A 214 -17.48 9.20 19.31
C ASN A 214 -17.84 8.94 20.78
N ARG A 215 -17.26 7.92 21.42
CA ARG A 215 -17.48 7.67 22.85
C ARG A 215 -17.01 8.83 23.73
N ALA A 216 -15.82 9.37 23.44
CA ALA A 216 -15.29 10.52 24.18
C ALA A 216 -16.14 11.78 23.93
N LEU A 217 -16.56 12.02 22.69
CA LEU A 217 -17.41 13.16 22.33
C LEU A 217 -18.77 13.09 23.05
N ASP A 218 -19.44 11.93 23.02
CA ASP A 218 -20.71 11.72 23.70
C ASP A 218 -20.60 11.96 25.22
N SER A 219 -19.50 11.55 25.86
CA SER A 219 -19.32 11.74 27.29
C SER A 219 -19.15 13.21 27.67
N VAL A 220 -18.42 13.98 26.86
CA VAL A 220 -18.22 15.43 27.07
C VAL A 220 -19.54 16.20 26.93
N TRP A 221 -20.34 15.89 25.92
CA TRP A 221 -21.63 16.59 25.69
C TRP A 221 -22.74 16.20 26.68
N ARG A 222 -22.75 14.96 27.18
CA ARG A 222 -23.68 14.57 28.25
C ARG A 222 -23.34 15.23 29.61
N GLY A 223 -22.09 15.61 29.82
CA GLY A 223 -21.66 16.30 31.04
C GLY A 223 -21.94 17.82 31.05
N THR A 224 -22.27 18.40 29.91
CA THR A 224 -22.71 19.81 29.80
C THR A 224 -24.22 19.86 29.78
N PRO A 225 -24.91 20.37 30.87
CA PRO A 225 -26.35 20.56 30.82
C PRO A 225 -26.70 21.55 29.70
N GLU A 226 -27.68 21.19 28.88
CA GLU A 226 -28.25 22.10 27.88
C GLU A 226 -28.74 23.37 28.60
N SER A 227 -28.08 24.48 28.35
CA SER A 227 -28.49 25.81 28.80
C SER A 227 -29.26 26.51 27.71
#